data_65b9d7ba0850d6ef8bb97df8ffbddd80
#
_entry.id   65b9d7ba0850d6ef8bb97df8ffbddd80
#
_cell.length_a   1.000
_cell.length_b   1.000
_cell.length_c   1.000
_cell.angle_alpha   90.00
_cell.angle_beta   90.00
_cell.angle_gamma   90.00
#
_symmetry.space_group_name_H-M   'P 1'
#
loop_
_entity.id
_entity.type
_entity.pdbx_description
1 polymer ?
#
loop_
_entity_poly.entity_id
_entity_poly.type
_entity_poly.pdbx_seq_one_letter_code
_entity_poly.pdbx_strand_id
1 'polypeptide(L)'
;ASELMLEVDSQPNLMGHALISPRTQHTLSISPEDILAFEDELTGAMGASKVEILETTPDNVIIIDSEVLEASGIGSFEVKVSKNQRTIIPLQSISLGISPISGENMWEIISTGRENVDSLKGWISNYVIFKGIKLRWNAVNIACSILDTVPDLVGDIFAKVTENTTLSLSPMGLVPFNAILIIDISRSMMARDVLVTNIAPAIEGIKAAMESREIQEFLKHFKDGINIPRRISAAFAAVLFLSEKVGRGFGEKVSVIRFADEAQVLPFGNTYYMDSASGKKGVLEDAARMIVDRIGNSYGQATQMGAAMRSAHQVLDNFQQMSPDQPNMIILLTDGIPTDGDAFFNEIKRFSENPNVVIYIVGLGNPDDELMARAATLCGGEYFKPEDAGELLIWYSKRARDLTVKLKAHKE
;
A
#
# COMPACT_ATOMS: atom_id res chain seq x y z
N ALA A 1 -9.85 10.63 -44.35
CA ALA A 1 -8.74 11.30 -43.69
C ALA A 1 -8.33 10.56 -42.42
N SER A 2 -7.04 10.51 -42.14
CA SER A 2 -6.52 9.89 -40.92
C SER A 2 -6.56 10.80 -39.67
N GLU A 3 -6.76 12.10 -39.91
CA GLU A 3 -6.75 13.13 -38.86
C GLU A 3 -7.81 14.20 -39.14
N LEU A 4 -8.36 14.77 -38.07
CA LEU A 4 -9.28 15.91 -38.17
C LEU A 4 -8.93 16.93 -37.10
N MET A 5 -9.06 18.22 -37.43
CA MET A 5 -9.07 19.29 -36.41
C MET A 5 -10.50 19.49 -35.95
N LEU A 6 -10.72 19.29 -34.67
CA LEU A 6 -12.03 19.45 -34.02
C LEU A 6 -11.97 20.48 -32.92
N GLU A 7 -13.06 21.22 -32.73
CA GLU A 7 -13.24 22.09 -31.60
C GLU A 7 -13.40 21.25 -30.32
N VAL A 8 -12.73 21.65 -29.26
CA VAL A 8 -12.77 20.96 -27.98
C VAL A 8 -13.89 21.50 -27.11
N ASP A 9 -14.76 20.62 -26.67
CA ASP A 9 -15.70 20.87 -25.59
C ASP A 9 -15.48 19.80 -24.50
N SER A 10 -15.93 20.07 -23.29
CA SER A 10 -15.81 19.14 -22.17
C SER A 10 -17.13 18.94 -21.47
N GLN A 11 -17.29 17.74 -20.92
CA GLN A 11 -18.45 17.39 -20.13
C GLN A 11 -18.01 16.46 -18.97
N PRO A 12 -18.51 16.68 -17.75
CA PRO A 12 -18.22 15.79 -16.64
C PRO A 12 -18.97 14.46 -16.78
N ASN A 13 -18.52 13.45 -16.04
CA ASN A 13 -19.18 12.16 -15.88
C ASN A 13 -19.30 11.33 -17.17
N LEU A 14 -18.35 11.45 -18.08
CA LEU A 14 -18.29 10.62 -19.28
C LEU A 14 -17.49 9.32 -19.07
N MET A 15 -17.09 9.02 -17.86
CA MET A 15 -16.35 7.78 -17.52
C MET A 15 -15.12 7.57 -18.42
N GLY A 16 -14.34 8.62 -18.64
CA GLY A 16 -13.13 8.59 -19.46
C GLY A 16 -13.37 8.57 -20.97
N HIS A 17 -14.60 8.68 -21.43
CA HIS A 17 -14.93 8.64 -22.86
C HIS A 17 -14.86 10.03 -23.51
N ALA A 18 -14.74 10.02 -24.82
CA ALA A 18 -14.96 11.18 -25.67
C ALA A 18 -16.14 10.91 -26.60
N LEU A 19 -16.94 11.95 -26.86
CA LEU A 19 -18.10 11.88 -27.76
C LEU A 19 -17.74 12.50 -29.09
N ILE A 20 -18.08 11.79 -30.18
CA ILE A 20 -17.95 12.26 -31.54
C ILE A 20 -19.25 12.01 -32.34
N SER A 21 -19.45 12.76 -33.44
CA SER A 21 -20.57 12.54 -34.31
C SER A 21 -20.38 11.29 -35.20
N PRO A 22 -21.46 10.73 -35.74
CA PRO A 22 -21.37 9.65 -36.72
C PRO A 22 -20.54 10.02 -37.97
N ARG A 23 -20.59 11.29 -38.40
CA ARG A 23 -19.79 11.79 -39.53
C ARG A 23 -18.28 11.77 -39.18
N THR A 24 -17.90 12.20 -38.00
CA THR A 24 -16.52 12.14 -37.53
C THR A 24 -16.05 10.68 -37.44
N GLN A 25 -16.90 9.80 -36.91
CA GLN A 25 -16.63 8.37 -36.88
C GLN A 25 -16.30 7.83 -38.28
N HIS A 26 -17.14 8.14 -39.26
CA HIS A 26 -16.93 7.68 -40.62
C HIS A 26 -15.65 8.25 -41.25
N THR A 27 -15.42 9.55 -41.09
CA THR A 27 -14.24 10.22 -41.64
C THR A 27 -12.93 9.66 -41.09
N LEU A 28 -12.89 9.33 -39.81
CA LEU A 28 -11.69 8.79 -39.14
C LEU A 28 -11.62 7.25 -39.18
N SER A 29 -12.65 6.59 -39.74
CA SER A 29 -12.76 5.12 -39.75
C SER A 29 -12.66 4.52 -38.34
N ILE A 30 -13.39 5.09 -37.41
CA ILE A 30 -13.38 4.69 -35.97
C ILE A 30 -14.45 3.62 -35.72
N SER A 31 -14.08 2.55 -35.06
CA SER A 31 -14.99 1.58 -34.47
C SER A 31 -15.27 1.94 -33.01
N PRO A 32 -16.43 1.54 -32.44
CA PRO A 32 -16.74 1.85 -31.03
C PRO A 32 -15.73 1.31 -30.01
N GLU A 33 -14.92 0.33 -30.38
CA GLU A 33 -13.88 -0.28 -29.55
C GLU A 33 -12.50 0.39 -29.68
N ASP A 34 -12.36 1.31 -30.65
CA ASP A 34 -11.10 2.00 -30.87
C ASP A 34 -10.84 3.06 -29.81
N ILE A 35 -9.58 3.43 -29.69
CA ILE A 35 -9.13 4.53 -28.84
C ILE A 35 -8.88 5.76 -29.71
N LEU A 36 -9.42 6.90 -29.31
CA LEU A 36 -9.10 8.20 -29.89
C LEU A 36 -7.86 8.76 -29.23
N ALA A 37 -6.95 9.29 -30.02
CA ALA A 37 -5.86 10.13 -29.58
C ALA A 37 -6.14 11.58 -29.99
N PHE A 38 -5.83 12.51 -29.12
CA PHE A 38 -5.99 13.93 -29.38
C PHE A 38 -4.75 14.69 -28.90
N GLU A 39 -4.34 15.65 -29.72
CA GLU A 39 -3.10 16.38 -29.53
C GLU A 39 -3.30 17.87 -29.80
N ASP A 40 -2.76 18.71 -28.92
CA ASP A 40 -2.59 20.13 -29.16
C ASP A 40 -1.25 20.33 -29.91
N GLU A 41 -1.33 20.65 -31.19
CA GLU A 41 -0.14 20.82 -32.02
C GLU A 41 0.78 21.96 -31.56
N LEU A 42 0.25 22.96 -30.85
CA LEU A 42 1.05 24.10 -30.39
C LEU A 42 1.92 23.75 -29.19
N THR A 43 1.40 22.95 -28.26
CA THR A 43 2.08 22.64 -27.00
C THR A 43 2.63 21.22 -26.93
N GLY A 44 2.18 20.34 -27.83
CA GLY A 44 2.48 18.92 -27.76
C GLY A 44 1.71 18.17 -26.68
N ALA A 45 0.81 18.85 -25.96
CA ALA A 45 -0.04 18.20 -24.96
C ALA A 45 -0.95 17.19 -25.64
N MET A 46 -1.12 16.01 -25.04
CA MET A 46 -1.87 14.93 -25.63
C MET A 46 -2.62 14.10 -24.61
N GLY A 47 -3.64 13.42 -25.07
CA GLY A 47 -4.42 12.47 -24.30
C GLY A 47 -5.06 11.43 -25.19
N ALA A 48 -5.73 10.50 -24.57
CA ALA A 48 -6.46 9.44 -25.27
C ALA A 48 -7.70 9.05 -24.48
N SER A 49 -8.71 8.57 -25.20
CA SER A 49 -9.98 8.15 -24.62
C SER A 49 -10.58 7.02 -25.41
N LYS A 50 -11.38 6.20 -24.75
CA LYS A 50 -12.39 5.40 -25.44
C LYS A 50 -13.41 6.33 -26.08
N VAL A 51 -14.06 5.86 -27.13
CA VAL A 51 -14.98 6.66 -27.90
C VAL A 51 -16.43 6.21 -27.72
N GLU A 52 -17.33 7.19 -27.71
CA GLU A 52 -18.77 6.96 -27.82
C GLU A 52 -19.32 7.83 -28.94
N ILE A 53 -20.11 7.21 -29.83
CA ILE A 53 -20.66 7.89 -30.98
C ILE A 53 -22.07 8.35 -30.61
N LEU A 54 -22.30 9.67 -30.70
CA LEU A 54 -23.55 10.27 -30.33
C LEU A 54 -24.04 11.22 -31.42
N GLU A 55 -25.26 10.97 -31.95
CA GLU A 55 -25.85 11.75 -33.05
C GLU A 55 -26.02 13.23 -32.72
N THR A 56 -26.20 13.56 -31.43
CA THR A 56 -26.37 14.95 -31.00
C THR A 56 -25.07 15.74 -30.94
N THR A 57 -23.92 15.08 -31.09
CA THR A 57 -22.63 15.76 -31.12
C THR A 57 -22.46 16.47 -32.48
N PRO A 58 -22.12 17.79 -32.49
CA PRO A 58 -21.83 18.49 -33.72
C PRO A 58 -20.65 17.89 -34.50
N ASP A 59 -20.68 17.93 -35.82
CA ASP A 59 -19.66 17.30 -36.70
C ASP A 59 -18.27 17.91 -36.56
N ASN A 60 -18.17 19.15 -36.10
CA ASN A 60 -16.90 19.87 -35.91
C ASN A 60 -16.38 19.85 -34.47
N VAL A 61 -17.01 19.09 -33.57
CA VAL A 61 -16.75 19.11 -32.15
C VAL A 61 -16.38 17.71 -31.65
N ILE A 62 -15.41 17.65 -30.73
CA ILE A 62 -15.16 16.51 -29.84
C ILE A 62 -15.51 16.93 -28.43
N ILE A 63 -16.31 16.13 -27.73
CA ILE A 63 -16.64 16.36 -26.31
C ILE A 63 -15.82 15.36 -25.50
N ILE A 64 -14.87 15.86 -24.74
CA ILE A 64 -13.94 15.05 -23.95
C ILE A 64 -14.38 15.07 -22.49
N ASP A 65 -14.31 13.93 -21.81
CA ASP A 65 -14.48 13.88 -20.35
C ASP A 65 -13.60 14.92 -19.69
N SER A 66 -14.18 15.76 -18.81
CA SER A 66 -13.49 16.88 -18.18
C SER A 66 -12.23 16.44 -17.44
N GLU A 67 -12.24 15.27 -16.82
CA GLU A 67 -11.08 14.72 -16.10
C GLU A 67 -9.95 14.34 -17.07
N VAL A 68 -10.28 13.77 -18.20
CA VAL A 68 -9.30 13.40 -19.24
C VAL A 68 -8.71 14.65 -19.87
N LEU A 69 -9.55 15.64 -20.16
CA LEU A 69 -9.09 16.91 -20.75
C LEU A 69 -8.13 17.65 -19.81
N GLU A 70 -8.50 17.77 -18.53
CA GLU A 70 -7.63 18.40 -17.53
C GLU A 70 -6.29 17.67 -17.41
N ALA A 71 -6.31 16.35 -17.35
CA ALA A 71 -5.12 15.52 -17.23
C ALA A 71 -4.20 15.62 -18.45
N SER A 72 -4.76 15.82 -19.65
CA SER A 72 -4.00 15.96 -20.89
C SER A 72 -3.19 17.26 -20.96
N GLY A 73 -3.59 18.28 -20.19
CA GLY A 73 -2.96 19.59 -20.24
C GLY A 73 -3.33 20.43 -21.48
N ILE A 74 -4.32 19.98 -22.25
CA ILE A 74 -4.78 20.69 -23.44
C ILE A 74 -5.60 21.91 -23.02
N GLY A 75 -5.17 23.10 -23.47
CA GLY A 75 -5.87 24.36 -23.23
C GLY A 75 -6.35 25.07 -24.50
N SER A 76 -6.11 24.51 -25.66
CA SER A 76 -6.50 25.08 -26.96
C SER A 76 -7.96 24.83 -27.29
N PHE A 77 -8.55 25.68 -28.14
CA PHE A 77 -9.93 25.50 -28.64
C PHE A 77 -10.07 24.35 -29.64
N GLU A 78 -8.98 23.97 -30.31
CA GLU A 78 -8.95 22.91 -31.30
C GLU A 78 -7.87 21.91 -30.99
N VAL A 79 -8.15 20.64 -31.31
CA VAL A 79 -7.18 19.55 -31.21
C VAL A 79 -7.18 18.74 -32.51
N LYS A 80 -6.05 18.13 -32.76
CA LYS A 80 -5.90 17.14 -33.81
C LYS A 80 -6.36 15.79 -33.26
N VAL A 81 -7.40 15.23 -33.85
CA VAL A 81 -8.00 13.96 -33.45
C VAL A 81 -7.70 12.89 -34.48
N SER A 82 -7.30 11.74 -34.00
CA SER A 82 -7.01 10.58 -34.86
C SER A 82 -7.35 9.28 -34.13
N LYS A 83 -7.47 8.20 -34.89
CA LYS A 83 -7.50 6.87 -34.32
C LYS A 83 -6.12 6.59 -33.70
N ASN A 84 -6.09 6.14 -32.44
CA ASN A 84 -4.83 5.81 -31.78
C ASN A 84 -4.10 4.69 -32.52
N GLN A 85 -2.83 4.93 -32.86
CA GLN A 85 -1.94 3.96 -33.50
C GLN A 85 -0.90 3.39 -32.51
N ARG A 86 -0.85 3.91 -31.30
CA ARG A 86 0.11 3.46 -30.28
C ARG A 86 -0.42 2.21 -29.59
N THR A 87 0.50 1.36 -29.15
CA THR A 87 0.15 0.20 -28.33
C THR A 87 -0.35 0.66 -26.97
N ILE A 88 -1.49 0.12 -26.55
CA ILE A 88 -2.02 0.29 -25.20
C ILE A 88 -1.45 -0.84 -24.34
N ILE A 89 -0.60 -0.50 -23.39
CA ILE A 89 0.12 -1.47 -22.57
C ILE A 89 -0.77 -1.94 -21.42
N PRO A 90 -1.03 -3.25 -21.27
CA PRO A 90 -1.72 -3.75 -20.08
C PRO A 90 -0.78 -3.62 -18.86
N LEU A 91 -1.26 -2.98 -17.80
CA LEU A 91 -0.48 -2.81 -16.58
C LEU A 91 -0.43 -4.10 -15.77
N GLN A 92 0.75 -4.41 -15.24
CA GLN A 92 0.93 -5.49 -14.26
C GLN A 92 0.43 -5.04 -12.89
N SER A 93 0.71 -3.79 -12.50
CA SER A 93 0.24 -3.21 -11.25
C SER A 93 0.02 -1.70 -11.36
N ILE A 94 -0.86 -1.20 -10.53
CA ILE A 94 -1.13 0.23 -10.37
C ILE A 94 -1.39 0.54 -8.90
N SER A 95 -0.73 1.57 -8.39
CA SER A 95 -0.93 2.08 -7.04
C SER A 95 -1.73 3.36 -7.09
N LEU A 96 -2.86 3.39 -6.41
CA LEU A 96 -3.79 4.50 -6.40
C LEU A 96 -3.79 5.19 -5.03
N GLY A 97 -3.64 6.51 -5.04
CA GLY A 97 -3.91 7.36 -3.90
C GLY A 97 -5.39 7.71 -3.87
N ILE A 98 -6.07 7.38 -2.79
CA ILE A 98 -7.51 7.52 -2.64
C ILE A 98 -7.84 8.69 -1.75
N SER A 99 -8.79 9.52 -2.19
CA SER A 99 -9.41 10.57 -1.37
C SER A 99 -10.90 10.65 -1.62
N PRO A 100 -11.70 11.12 -0.64
CA PRO A 100 -13.09 11.44 -0.91
C PRO A 100 -13.18 12.70 -1.77
N ILE A 101 -14.17 12.77 -2.65
CA ILE A 101 -14.49 14.02 -3.38
C ILE A 101 -15.06 15.03 -2.40
N SER A 102 -15.85 14.58 -1.43
CA SER A 102 -16.41 15.41 -0.36
C SER A 102 -16.59 14.63 0.95
N GLY A 103 -16.26 15.29 2.06
CA GLY A 103 -16.72 15.09 3.43
C GLY A 103 -16.73 13.72 4.11
N GLU A 104 -16.19 12.65 3.54
CA GLU A 104 -16.22 11.32 4.14
C GLU A 104 -14.88 10.88 4.72
N ASN A 105 -14.93 9.84 5.59
CA ASN A 105 -13.75 9.19 6.12
C ASN A 105 -13.00 8.46 5.00
N MET A 106 -11.74 8.82 4.80
CA MET A 106 -10.89 8.29 3.73
C MET A 106 -10.70 6.77 3.83
N TRP A 107 -10.55 6.25 5.03
CA TRP A 107 -10.39 4.80 5.22
C TRP A 107 -11.67 4.03 4.88
N GLU A 108 -12.83 4.57 5.16
CA GLU A 108 -14.11 3.94 4.81
C GLU A 108 -14.22 3.72 3.30
N ILE A 109 -13.76 4.68 2.51
CA ILE A 109 -13.73 4.56 1.05
C ILE A 109 -12.77 3.46 0.62
N ILE A 110 -11.58 3.40 1.19
CA ILE A 110 -10.58 2.35 0.90
C ILE A 110 -11.13 0.98 1.28
N SER A 111 -11.75 0.87 2.44
CA SER A 111 -12.37 -0.38 2.92
C SER A 111 -13.47 -0.85 1.97
N THR A 112 -14.34 0.06 1.52
CA THR A 112 -15.39 -0.25 0.54
C THR A 112 -14.79 -0.68 -0.80
N GLY A 113 -13.77 -0.02 -1.29
CA GLY A 113 -13.06 -0.39 -2.52
C GLY A 113 -12.41 -1.76 -2.42
N ARG A 114 -11.84 -2.08 -1.27
CA ARG A 114 -11.26 -3.39 -0.98
C ARG A 114 -12.28 -4.54 -1.07
N GLU A 115 -13.49 -4.31 -0.61
CA GLU A 115 -14.57 -5.30 -0.67
C GLU A 115 -15.21 -5.43 -2.06
N ASN A 116 -15.03 -4.42 -2.92
CA ASN A 116 -15.64 -4.32 -4.23
C ASN A 116 -14.59 -4.19 -5.35
N VAL A 117 -13.57 -5.03 -5.33
CA VAL A 117 -12.43 -4.96 -6.26
C VAL A 117 -12.87 -5.03 -7.72
N ASP A 118 -13.81 -5.93 -8.06
CA ASP A 118 -14.26 -6.11 -9.43
C ASP A 118 -14.98 -4.87 -9.97
N SER A 119 -15.78 -4.22 -9.14
CA SER A 119 -16.44 -2.97 -9.49
C SER A 119 -15.42 -1.84 -9.70
N LEU A 120 -14.40 -1.76 -8.86
CA LEU A 120 -13.33 -0.78 -8.98
C LEU A 120 -12.52 -1.00 -10.26
N LYS A 121 -12.13 -2.23 -10.56
CA LYS A 121 -11.44 -2.59 -11.81
C LYS A 121 -12.30 -2.29 -13.04
N GLY A 122 -13.57 -2.64 -12.99
CA GLY A 122 -14.51 -2.35 -14.06
C GLY A 122 -14.62 -0.85 -14.33
N TRP A 123 -14.66 -0.04 -13.29
CA TRP A 123 -14.68 1.41 -13.45
C TRP A 123 -13.38 1.94 -14.07
N ILE A 124 -12.22 1.57 -13.52
CA ILE A 124 -10.91 2.05 -14.00
C ILE A 124 -10.65 1.60 -15.43
N SER A 125 -11.14 0.43 -15.83
CA SER A 125 -10.96 -0.10 -17.20
C SER A 125 -11.58 0.76 -18.29
N ASN A 126 -12.46 1.71 -17.93
CA ASN A 126 -13.02 2.67 -18.89
C ASN A 126 -12.01 3.74 -19.31
N TYR A 127 -10.96 3.95 -18.52
CA TYR A 127 -9.97 4.99 -18.76
C TYR A 127 -8.76 4.46 -19.51
N VAL A 128 -8.25 5.24 -20.45
CA VAL A 128 -6.89 5.07 -20.93
C VAL A 128 -5.96 5.72 -19.92
N ILE A 129 -5.01 4.96 -19.39
CA ILE A 129 -4.09 5.42 -18.36
C ILE A 129 -2.88 6.06 -19.02
N PHE A 130 -2.62 7.31 -18.70
CA PHE A 130 -1.45 8.04 -19.15
C PHE A 130 -0.96 8.97 -18.03
N LYS A 131 0.26 9.48 -18.16
CA LYS A 131 0.88 10.32 -17.12
C LYS A 131 0.02 11.56 -16.83
N GLY A 132 -0.31 11.75 -15.57
CA GLY A 132 -1.07 12.90 -15.06
C GLY A 132 -2.57 12.71 -15.06
N ILE A 133 -3.10 11.57 -15.52
CA ILE A 133 -4.55 11.35 -15.52
C ILE A 133 -5.10 11.35 -14.09
N LYS A 134 -6.23 12.03 -13.92
CA LYS A 134 -7.03 12.04 -12.69
C LYS A 134 -8.29 11.23 -12.93
N LEU A 135 -8.67 10.48 -11.92
CA LEU A 135 -9.83 9.60 -11.99
C LEU A 135 -10.81 10.01 -10.90
N ARG A 136 -12.03 10.40 -11.29
CA ARG A 136 -13.10 10.73 -10.34
C ARG A 136 -14.32 9.87 -10.62
N TRP A 137 -14.83 9.25 -9.59
CA TRP A 137 -16.06 8.49 -9.63
C TRP A 137 -17.07 9.14 -8.70
N ASN A 138 -17.81 10.12 -9.22
CA ASN A 138 -18.72 10.95 -8.45
C ASN A 138 -19.84 10.14 -7.76
N ALA A 139 -20.34 9.11 -8.44
CA ALA A 139 -21.43 8.28 -7.90
C ALA A 139 -21.10 7.58 -6.58
N VAL A 140 -19.81 7.31 -6.32
CA VAL A 140 -19.32 6.63 -5.12
C VAL A 140 -18.35 7.50 -4.31
N ASN A 141 -18.26 8.78 -4.61
CA ASN A 141 -17.45 9.79 -3.89
C ASN A 141 -15.94 9.48 -3.83
N ILE A 142 -15.40 8.85 -4.88
CA ILE A 142 -13.97 8.49 -4.96
C ILE A 142 -13.23 9.40 -5.94
N ALA A 143 -12.08 9.92 -5.49
CA ALA A 143 -11.06 10.52 -6.34
C ALA A 143 -9.76 9.70 -6.20
N CYS A 144 -9.14 9.41 -7.35
CA CYS A 144 -7.90 8.65 -7.40
C CYS A 144 -6.78 9.43 -8.07
N SER A 145 -5.59 9.37 -7.49
CA SER A 145 -4.35 9.78 -8.14
C SER A 145 -3.50 8.55 -8.41
N ILE A 146 -2.78 8.53 -9.54
CA ILE A 146 -1.87 7.43 -9.83
C ILE A 146 -0.54 7.71 -9.13
N LEU A 147 -0.16 6.84 -8.19
CA LEU A 147 1.09 6.97 -7.43
C LEU A 147 2.24 6.25 -8.12
N ASP A 148 1.97 5.07 -8.68
CA ASP A 148 2.97 4.23 -9.31
C ASP A 148 2.32 3.22 -10.25
N THR A 149 3.06 2.80 -11.28
CA THR A 149 2.62 1.76 -12.22
C THR A 149 3.78 0.84 -12.60
N VAL A 150 3.44 -0.40 -13.00
CA VAL A 150 4.38 -1.33 -13.62
C VAL A 150 3.72 -1.85 -14.91
N PRO A 151 4.30 -1.63 -16.10
CA PRO A 151 5.48 -0.79 -16.40
C PRO A 151 5.28 0.69 -16.07
N ASP A 152 6.38 1.41 -15.86
CA ASP A 152 6.34 2.84 -15.58
C ASP A 152 5.81 3.63 -16.79
N LEU A 153 5.01 4.67 -16.54
CA LEU A 153 4.45 5.56 -17.57
C LEU A 153 5.45 6.65 -17.93
N VAL A 154 6.53 6.28 -18.60
CA VAL A 154 7.55 7.24 -19.08
C VAL A 154 7.24 7.66 -20.50
N GLY A 155 7.30 8.96 -20.77
CA GLY A 155 7.02 9.52 -22.09
C GLY A 155 5.53 9.46 -22.43
N ASP A 156 5.23 9.22 -23.72
CA ASP A 156 3.87 9.24 -24.27
C ASP A 156 3.25 7.83 -24.30
N ILE A 157 3.40 7.08 -23.23
CA ILE A 157 2.89 5.73 -23.12
C ILE A 157 1.43 5.76 -22.68
N PHE A 158 0.58 5.01 -23.39
CA PHE A 158 -0.79 4.74 -23.01
C PHE A 158 -0.90 3.32 -22.45
N ALA A 159 -1.65 3.18 -21.38
CA ALA A 159 -1.81 1.90 -20.67
C ALA A 159 -3.28 1.64 -20.34
N LYS A 160 -3.56 0.43 -19.94
CA LYS A 160 -4.90 0.03 -19.48
C LYS A 160 -4.82 -0.88 -18.27
N VAL A 161 -5.83 -0.78 -17.43
CA VAL A 161 -6.08 -1.72 -16.35
C VAL A 161 -6.87 -2.90 -16.88
N THR A 162 -6.41 -4.11 -16.61
CA THR A 162 -7.06 -5.36 -17.01
C THR A 162 -7.43 -6.19 -15.77
N GLU A 163 -8.08 -7.30 -15.98
CA GLU A 163 -8.39 -8.25 -14.90
C GLU A 163 -7.15 -8.76 -14.17
N ASN A 164 -6.02 -8.83 -14.86
CA ASN A 164 -4.75 -9.30 -14.30
C ASN A 164 -3.91 -8.21 -13.63
N THR A 165 -4.36 -6.96 -13.67
CA THR A 165 -3.67 -5.85 -13.02
C THR A 165 -3.86 -5.92 -11.51
N THR A 166 -2.77 -5.90 -10.75
CA THR A 166 -2.82 -5.80 -9.29
C THR A 166 -3.04 -4.33 -8.89
N LEU A 167 -4.08 -4.09 -8.08
CA LEU A 167 -4.37 -2.77 -7.54
C LEU A 167 -3.84 -2.65 -6.12
N SER A 168 -3.27 -1.49 -5.79
CA SER A 168 -2.95 -1.11 -4.41
C SER A 168 -3.62 0.23 -4.10
N LEU A 169 -4.20 0.35 -2.92
CA LEU A 169 -4.88 1.56 -2.47
C LEU A 169 -4.15 2.16 -1.28
N SER A 170 -3.89 3.44 -1.34
CA SER A 170 -3.30 4.19 -0.23
C SER A 170 -4.11 5.45 0.03
N PRO A 171 -4.32 5.85 1.29
CA PRO A 171 -4.98 7.12 1.57
C PRO A 171 -4.12 8.30 1.14
N MET A 172 -4.73 9.29 0.51
CA MET A 172 -4.09 10.57 0.14
C MET A 172 -4.19 11.57 1.29
N GLY A 173 -3.67 11.20 2.45
CA GLY A 173 -3.69 12.03 3.65
C GLY A 173 -3.39 11.19 4.88
N LEU A 174 -3.46 11.83 6.05
CA LEU A 174 -3.14 11.18 7.31
C LEU A 174 -4.35 10.37 7.79
N VAL A 175 -4.18 9.05 7.80
CA VAL A 175 -5.13 8.12 8.42
C VAL A 175 -4.43 7.49 9.62
N PRO A 176 -4.87 7.78 10.85
CA PRO A 176 -4.33 7.09 12.02
C PRO A 176 -4.67 5.61 11.97
N PHE A 177 -3.72 4.77 12.34
CA PHE A 177 -3.93 3.32 12.41
C PHE A 177 -3.17 2.71 13.57
N ASN A 178 -3.78 1.72 14.21
CA ASN A 178 -3.13 0.92 15.23
C ASN A 178 -2.28 -0.17 14.58
N ALA A 179 -1.32 -0.68 15.31
CA ALA A 179 -0.45 -1.74 14.81
C ALA A 179 -0.22 -2.85 15.84
N ILE A 180 -0.03 -4.06 15.33
CA ILE A 180 0.38 -5.21 16.11
C ILE A 180 1.62 -5.79 15.44
N LEU A 181 2.74 -5.73 16.14
CA LEU A 181 4.01 -6.31 15.68
C LEU A 181 4.13 -7.71 16.28
N ILE A 182 4.28 -8.72 15.41
CA ILE A 182 4.41 -10.12 15.82
C ILE A 182 5.80 -10.58 15.39
N ILE A 183 6.59 -11.05 16.35
CA ILE A 183 8.00 -11.32 16.12
C ILE A 183 8.36 -12.73 16.59
N ASP A 184 8.88 -13.49 15.67
CA ASP A 184 9.43 -14.83 15.90
C ASP A 184 10.71 -14.73 16.75
N ILE A 185 10.73 -15.48 17.85
CA ILE A 185 11.94 -15.63 18.69
C ILE A 185 12.36 -17.11 18.78
N SER A 186 12.01 -17.92 17.79
CA SER A 186 12.49 -19.30 17.72
C SER A 186 14.02 -19.36 17.66
N ARG A 187 14.57 -20.52 17.94
CA ARG A 187 16.02 -20.72 18.03
C ARG A 187 16.77 -20.28 16.76
N SER A 188 16.18 -20.49 15.60
CA SER A 188 16.77 -20.09 14.30
C SER A 188 17.02 -18.57 14.21
N MET A 189 16.26 -17.77 14.95
CA MET A 189 16.47 -16.31 15.04
C MET A 189 17.80 -15.89 15.67
N MET A 190 18.54 -16.82 16.25
CA MET A 190 19.91 -16.59 16.74
C MET A 190 20.95 -16.58 15.62
N ALA A 191 20.61 -17.05 14.42
CA ALA A 191 21.55 -17.07 13.30
C ALA A 191 22.05 -15.65 12.97
N ARG A 192 23.37 -15.55 12.75
CA ARG A 192 24.07 -14.28 12.46
C ARG A 192 24.26 -14.12 10.95
N ASP A 193 23.20 -13.86 10.23
CA ASP A 193 23.22 -13.75 8.78
C ASP A 193 22.53 -12.48 8.21
N VAL A 194 22.24 -11.52 9.06
CA VAL A 194 21.69 -10.23 8.63
C VAL A 194 22.83 -9.22 8.50
N LEU A 195 23.14 -8.85 7.25
CA LEU A 195 24.21 -7.90 6.97
C LEU A 195 23.79 -6.47 7.34
N VAL A 196 24.65 -5.80 8.08
CA VAL A 196 24.44 -4.37 8.46
C VAL A 196 25.02 -3.49 7.37
N THR A 197 24.14 -2.77 6.65
CA THR A 197 24.50 -1.81 5.63
C THR A 197 23.54 -0.63 5.65
N ASN A 198 24.04 0.59 5.43
CA ASN A 198 23.24 1.81 5.23
C ASN A 198 22.25 2.13 6.37
N ILE A 199 22.61 1.85 7.60
CA ILE A 199 21.74 2.06 8.77
C ILE A 199 22.12 3.30 9.59
N ALA A 200 23.17 4.03 9.23
CA ALA A 200 23.63 5.18 10.00
C ALA A 200 22.54 6.22 10.30
N PRO A 201 21.66 6.60 9.35
CA PRO A 201 20.55 7.52 9.65
C PRO A 201 19.59 6.98 10.70
N ALA A 202 19.28 5.67 10.67
CA ALA A 202 18.41 5.03 11.66
C ALA A 202 19.05 5.03 13.05
N ILE A 203 20.35 4.72 13.15
CA ILE A 203 21.10 4.77 14.40
C ILE A 203 21.10 6.19 14.98
N GLU A 204 21.42 7.19 14.18
CA GLU A 204 21.43 8.58 14.66
C GLU A 204 20.05 9.06 15.10
N GLY A 205 18.99 8.66 14.39
CA GLY A 205 17.62 8.97 14.78
C GLY A 205 17.24 8.36 16.14
N ILE A 206 17.61 7.11 16.38
CA ILE A 206 17.34 6.45 17.67
C ILE A 206 18.20 7.06 18.80
N LYS A 207 19.48 7.35 18.54
CA LYS A 207 20.34 8.03 19.52
C LYS A 207 19.79 9.39 19.94
N ALA A 208 19.24 10.15 19.00
CA ALA A 208 18.63 11.45 19.27
C ALA A 208 17.34 11.32 20.09
N ALA A 209 16.57 10.25 19.88
CA ALA A 209 15.29 10.02 20.55
C ALA A 209 15.43 9.37 21.92
N MET A 210 16.50 8.59 22.17
CA MET A 210 16.67 7.76 23.37
C MET A 210 18.08 7.84 23.91
N GLU A 211 18.21 8.14 25.20
CA GLU A 211 19.50 8.32 25.89
C GLU A 211 19.87 7.19 26.85
N SER A 212 18.97 6.20 27.03
CA SER A 212 19.22 5.14 28.00
C SER A 212 20.48 4.34 27.64
N ARG A 213 21.20 3.91 28.68
CA ARG A 213 22.43 3.13 28.52
C ARG A 213 22.18 1.81 27.80
N GLU A 214 21.07 1.16 28.08
CA GLU A 214 20.69 -0.12 27.47
C GLU A 214 20.49 0.03 25.97
N ILE A 215 19.88 1.10 25.53
CA ILE A 215 19.69 1.38 24.09
C ILE A 215 21.03 1.73 23.43
N GLN A 216 21.88 2.51 24.07
CA GLN A 216 23.21 2.83 23.53
C GLN A 216 24.07 1.56 23.39
N GLU A 217 24.03 0.66 24.38
CA GLU A 217 24.72 -0.63 24.28
C GLU A 217 24.16 -1.52 23.18
N PHE A 218 22.82 -1.55 23.03
CA PHE A 218 22.15 -2.29 21.96
C PHE A 218 22.59 -1.80 20.58
N LEU A 219 22.68 -0.48 20.37
CA LEU A 219 23.07 0.12 19.10
C LEU A 219 24.52 -0.22 18.68
N LYS A 220 25.36 -0.63 19.62
CA LYS A 220 26.74 -1.05 19.32
C LYS A 220 26.83 -2.34 18.48
N HIS A 221 25.78 -3.15 18.43
CA HIS A 221 25.72 -4.32 17.57
C HIS A 221 25.72 -3.95 16.08
N PHE A 222 25.31 -2.74 15.73
CA PHE A 222 25.07 -2.30 14.36
C PHE A 222 26.29 -1.60 13.79
N LYS A 223 27.35 -2.37 13.53
CA LYS A 223 28.53 -1.90 12.83
C LYS A 223 28.43 -2.24 11.35
N ASP A 224 28.70 -1.26 10.50
CA ASP A 224 28.64 -1.43 9.06
C ASP A 224 29.52 -2.59 8.58
N GLY A 225 28.98 -3.40 7.68
CA GLY A 225 29.70 -4.53 7.06
C GLY A 225 29.75 -5.82 7.87
N ILE A 226 29.18 -5.89 9.08
CA ILE A 226 29.13 -7.13 9.85
C ILE A 226 27.76 -7.79 9.79
N ASN A 227 27.71 -9.09 10.03
CA ASN A 227 26.47 -9.83 10.18
C ASN A 227 26.04 -9.84 11.64
N ILE A 228 24.75 -9.62 11.87
CA ILE A 228 24.14 -9.63 13.21
C ILE A 228 23.10 -10.73 13.32
N PRO A 229 22.72 -11.15 14.55
CA PRO A 229 21.62 -12.08 14.75
C PRO A 229 20.29 -11.54 14.20
N ARG A 230 19.49 -12.43 13.61
CA ARG A 230 18.15 -12.09 13.11
C ARG A 230 17.30 -11.43 14.17
N ARG A 231 17.30 -11.96 15.42
CA ARG A 231 16.54 -11.39 16.56
C ARG A 231 16.95 -9.96 16.90
N ILE A 232 18.23 -9.61 16.78
CA ILE A 232 18.72 -8.26 17.03
C ILE A 232 18.19 -7.29 15.97
N SER A 233 18.23 -7.69 14.70
CA SER A 233 17.66 -6.88 13.63
C SER A 233 16.14 -6.70 13.78
N ALA A 234 15.43 -7.75 14.21
CA ALA A 234 14.00 -7.70 14.46
C ALA A 234 13.67 -6.75 15.64
N ALA A 235 14.45 -6.81 16.72
CA ALA A 235 14.29 -5.90 17.86
C ALA A 235 14.49 -4.44 17.45
N PHE A 236 15.52 -4.16 16.64
CA PHE A 236 15.76 -2.80 16.13
C PHE A 236 14.59 -2.31 15.26
N ALA A 237 14.10 -3.15 14.37
CA ALA A 237 12.97 -2.82 13.50
C ALA A 237 11.73 -2.44 14.34
N ALA A 238 11.43 -3.20 15.38
CA ALA A 238 10.32 -2.91 16.29
C ALA A 238 10.52 -1.59 17.05
N VAL A 239 11.71 -1.35 17.57
CA VAL A 239 12.05 -0.08 18.26
C VAL A 239 11.89 1.11 17.31
N LEU A 240 12.39 0.98 16.09
CA LEU A 240 12.27 2.03 15.07
C LEU A 240 10.81 2.31 14.72
N PHE A 241 10.00 1.27 14.58
CA PHE A 241 8.57 1.42 14.33
C PHE A 241 7.87 2.20 15.44
N LEU A 242 8.13 1.86 16.68
CA LEU A 242 7.59 2.59 17.85
C LEU A 242 8.04 4.06 17.86
N SER A 243 9.30 4.31 17.57
CA SER A 243 9.87 5.66 17.53
C SER A 243 9.16 6.51 16.45
N GLU A 244 8.94 5.96 15.28
CA GLU A 244 8.20 6.64 14.21
C GLU A 244 6.75 6.96 14.60
N LYS A 245 6.07 6.03 15.28
CA LYS A 245 4.70 6.26 15.78
C LYS A 245 4.65 7.38 16.81
N VAL A 246 5.56 7.40 17.75
CA VAL A 246 5.66 8.46 18.77
C VAL A 246 5.99 9.80 18.11
N GLY A 247 6.86 9.82 17.11
CA GLY A 247 7.17 11.02 16.35
C GLY A 247 5.96 11.63 15.64
N ARG A 248 5.01 10.79 15.19
CA ARG A 248 3.74 11.26 14.61
C ARG A 248 2.78 11.83 15.66
N GLY A 249 2.72 11.22 16.84
CA GLY A 249 1.93 11.69 17.96
C GLY A 249 0.41 11.66 17.78
N PHE A 250 -0.14 10.78 16.93
CA PHE A 250 -1.56 10.74 16.57
C PHE A 250 -2.44 9.90 17.51
N GLY A 251 -1.91 9.41 18.62
CA GLY A 251 -2.68 8.55 19.52
C GLY A 251 -2.87 7.13 19.01
N GLU A 252 -2.05 6.70 18.07
CA GLU A 252 -2.04 5.34 17.56
C GLU A 252 -1.48 4.38 18.61
N LYS A 253 -2.10 3.21 18.71
CA LYS A 253 -1.68 2.19 19.68
C LYS A 253 -0.87 1.11 18.99
N VAL A 254 0.20 0.66 19.63
CA VAL A 254 1.06 -0.42 19.11
C VAL A 254 1.21 -1.48 20.17
N SER A 255 0.85 -2.71 19.84
CA SER A 255 1.10 -3.89 20.65
C SER A 255 2.23 -4.72 20.01
N VAL A 256 2.98 -5.43 20.84
CA VAL A 256 4.06 -6.31 20.40
C VAL A 256 3.85 -7.69 20.96
N ILE A 257 3.89 -8.70 20.10
CA ILE A 257 3.74 -10.11 20.43
C ILE A 257 5.02 -10.83 20.04
N ARG A 258 5.62 -11.57 20.95
CA ARG A 258 6.70 -12.51 20.63
C ARG A 258 6.18 -13.94 20.68
N PHE A 259 6.74 -14.81 19.88
CA PHE A 259 6.35 -16.22 19.88
C PHE A 259 7.49 -17.17 19.53
N ALA A 260 7.42 -18.35 20.11
CA ALA A 260 8.20 -19.52 19.79
C ALA A 260 7.40 -20.76 20.21
N ASP A 261 7.64 -21.32 21.39
CA ASP A 261 6.84 -22.44 21.96
C ASP A 261 5.43 -21.98 22.31
N GLU A 262 5.28 -20.75 22.67
CA GLU A 262 4.04 -20.07 22.99
C GLU A 262 4.09 -18.60 22.57
N ALA A 263 2.92 -17.98 22.47
CA ALA A 263 2.81 -16.56 22.16
C ALA A 263 2.63 -15.75 23.44
N GLN A 264 3.31 -14.61 23.51
CA GLN A 264 3.22 -13.68 24.61
C GLN A 264 3.04 -12.25 24.12
N VAL A 265 1.96 -11.61 24.56
CA VAL A 265 1.77 -10.17 24.37
C VAL A 265 2.65 -9.44 25.39
N LEU A 266 3.52 -8.56 24.91
CA LEU A 266 4.46 -7.86 25.80
C LEU A 266 3.73 -6.77 26.59
N PRO A 267 4.00 -6.64 27.90
CA PRO A 267 3.41 -5.58 28.71
C PRO A 267 4.12 -4.24 28.48
N PHE A 268 3.34 -3.16 28.40
CA PHE A 268 3.83 -1.78 28.39
C PHE A 268 3.27 -1.08 29.62
N GLY A 269 4.03 -1.08 30.72
CA GLY A 269 3.53 -0.63 32.03
C GLY A 269 2.36 -1.52 32.47
N ASN A 270 1.20 -0.92 32.67
CA ASN A 270 0.00 -1.61 33.14
C ASN A 270 -0.90 -2.08 31.99
N THR A 271 -0.48 -1.89 30.74
CA THR A 271 -1.28 -2.26 29.56
C THR A 271 -0.49 -3.19 28.63
N TYR A 272 -1.14 -3.62 27.57
CA TYR A 272 -0.57 -4.48 26.51
C TYR A 272 -0.22 -3.69 25.25
N TYR A 273 -0.22 -2.36 25.30
CA TYR A 273 0.11 -1.52 24.15
C TYR A 273 0.82 -0.22 24.57
N MET A 274 1.59 0.34 23.65
CA MET A 274 2.13 1.69 23.74
C MET A 274 1.17 2.66 23.04
N ASP A 275 0.82 3.76 23.70
CA ASP A 275 0.04 4.84 23.09
C ASP A 275 0.99 5.93 22.58
N SER A 276 0.97 6.19 21.27
CA SER A 276 1.87 7.16 20.63
C SER A 276 1.59 8.61 21.04
N ALA A 277 0.38 8.92 21.54
CA ALA A 277 0.03 10.25 22.05
C ALA A 277 0.65 10.56 23.38
N SER A 278 1.19 9.56 24.11
CA SER A 278 1.85 9.79 25.38
C SER A 278 3.00 10.79 25.29
N GLY A 279 3.65 10.88 24.09
CA GLY A 279 4.65 11.90 23.75
C GLY A 279 5.86 12.00 24.66
N LYS A 280 5.90 11.15 25.70
CA LYS A 280 6.94 11.19 26.73
C LYS A 280 8.10 10.31 26.30
N LYS A 281 9.28 10.92 26.24
CA LYS A 281 10.53 10.24 25.95
C LYS A 281 10.75 9.00 26.84
N GLY A 282 10.40 9.06 28.12
CA GLY A 282 10.53 7.94 29.05
C GLY A 282 9.66 6.74 28.70
N VAL A 283 8.47 6.94 28.17
CA VAL A 283 7.57 5.86 27.71
C VAL A 283 8.18 5.12 26.52
N LEU A 284 8.73 5.86 25.57
CA LEU A 284 9.40 5.27 24.40
C LEU A 284 10.65 4.49 24.82
N GLU A 285 11.46 5.03 25.74
CA GLU A 285 12.66 4.37 26.25
C GLU A 285 12.33 3.09 27.02
N ASP A 286 11.29 3.11 27.84
CA ASP A 286 10.83 1.91 28.57
C ASP A 286 10.35 0.83 27.63
N ALA A 287 9.58 1.20 26.59
CA ALA A 287 9.12 0.28 25.55
C ALA A 287 10.31 -0.30 24.78
N ALA A 288 11.27 0.52 24.39
CA ALA A 288 12.46 0.08 23.66
C ALA A 288 13.31 -0.88 24.48
N ARG A 289 13.54 -0.59 25.77
CA ARG A 289 14.29 -1.50 26.68
C ARG A 289 13.60 -2.84 26.79
N MET A 290 12.27 -2.85 26.92
CA MET A 290 11.53 -4.10 26.98
C MET A 290 11.68 -4.93 25.68
N ILE A 291 11.59 -4.30 24.54
CA ILE A 291 11.76 -4.98 23.26
C ILE A 291 13.17 -5.56 23.11
N VAL A 292 14.19 -4.79 23.47
CA VAL A 292 15.58 -5.26 23.45
C VAL A 292 15.77 -6.47 24.37
N ASP A 293 15.19 -6.45 25.55
CA ASP A 293 15.29 -7.56 26.51
C ASP A 293 14.46 -8.78 26.06
N ARG A 294 13.20 -8.57 25.71
CA ARG A 294 12.24 -9.65 25.43
C ARG A 294 12.35 -10.26 24.04
N ILE A 295 12.91 -9.53 23.10
CA ILE A 295 13.12 -9.99 21.72
C ILE A 295 14.61 -10.14 21.42
N GLY A 296 15.40 -9.12 21.67
CA GLY A 296 16.83 -9.11 21.36
C GLY A 296 17.66 -10.11 22.17
N ASN A 297 17.23 -10.44 23.38
CA ASN A 297 17.97 -11.29 24.32
C ASN A 297 17.23 -12.59 24.70
N SER A 298 16.18 -12.94 23.98
CA SER A 298 15.35 -14.11 24.31
C SER A 298 15.21 -15.04 23.11
N TYR A 299 14.99 -16.32 23.36
CA TYR A 299 14.66 -17.29 22.33
C TYR A 299 13.84 -18.46 22.90
N GLY A 300 13.10 -19.13 22.03
CA GLY A 300 12.40 -20.39 22.30
C GLY A 300 12.82 -21.47 21.30
N GLN A 301 12.07 -22.56 21.22
CA GLN A 301 12.43 -23.72 20.36
C GLN A 301 11.52 -23.86 19.14
N ALA A 302 10.20 -23.85 19.34
CA ALA A 302 9.22 -24.06 18.27
C ALA A 302 8.85 -22.75 17.58
N THR A 303 7.98 -22.86 16.56
CA THR A 303 7.46 -21.72 15.79
C THR A 303 5.94 -21.81 15.74
N GLN A 304 5.31 -21.55 16.89
CA GLN A 304 3.84 -21.61 17.09
C GLN A 304 3.19 -20.33 16.51
N MET A 305 3.20 -20.24 15.20
CA MET A 305 2.75 -19.05 14.48
C MET A 305 1.23 -18.87 14.57
N GLY A 306 0.47 -19.97 14.59
CA GLY A 306 -0.99 -19.94 14.78
C GLY A 306 -1.37 -19.42 16.16
N ALA A 307 -0.61 -19.79 17.21
CA ALA A 307 -0.81 -19.25 18.55
C ALA A 307 -0.56 -17.74 18.60
N ALA A 308 0.46 -17.26 17.89
CA ALA A 308 0.77 -15.85 17.76
C ALA A 308 -0.38 -15.07 17.09
N MET A 309 -0.91 -15.60 16.00
CA MET A 309 -2.05 -14.98 15.29
C MET A 309 -3.34 -14.99 16.12
N ARG A 310 -3.55 -16.01 16.92
CA ARG A 310 -4.68 -16.07 17.86
C ARG A 310 -4.56 -14.97 18.93
N SER A 311 -3.37 -14.77 19.48
CA SER A 311 -3.10 -13.66 20.42
C SER A 311 -3.32 -12.31 19.74
N ALA A 312 -2.91 -12.16 18.49
CA ALA A 312 -3.15 -10.95 17.70
C ALA A 312 -4.65 -10.69 17.51
N HIS A 313 -5.48 -11.72 17.31
CA HIS A 313 -6.93 -11.54 17.25
C HIS A 313 -7.51 -10.94 18.52
N GLN A 314 -7.05 -11.39 19.68
CA GLN A 314 -7.51 -10.86 20.96
C GLN A 314 -7.13 -9.37 21.12
N VAL A 315 -5.92 -9.01 20.76
CA VAL A 315 -5.48 -7.61 20.78
C VAL A 315 -6.28 -6.77 19.79
N LEU A 316 -6.50 -7.29 18.58
CA LEU A 316 -7.29 -6.61 17.56
C LEU A 316 -8.72 -6.35 18.02
N ASP A 317 -9.38 -7.34 18.63
CA ASP A 317 -10.74 -7.17 19.15
C ASP A 317 -10.80 -6.03 20.17
N ASN A 318 -9.81 -5.93 21.05
CA ASN A 318 -9.72 -4.85 22.01
C ASN A 318 -9.49 -3.50 21.35
N PHE A 319 -8.61 -3.43 20.34
CA PHE A 319 -8.37 -2.20 19.59
C PHE A 319 -9.63 -1.73 18.85
N GLN A 320 -10.38 -2.66 18.24
CA GLN A 320 -11.60 -2.35 17.52
C GLN A 320 -12.74 -1.89 18.45
N GLN A 321 -12.78 -2.39 19.68
CA GLN A 321 -13.73 -1.89 20.68
C GLN A 321 -13.40 -0.45 21.09
N MET A 322 -12.14 -0.10 21.24
CA MET A 322 -11.71 1.25 21.59
C MET A 322 -11.84 2.25 20.44
N SER A 323 -11.60 1.80 19.22
CA SER A 323 -11.58 2.66 18.01
C SER A 323 -12.19 1.90 16.82
N PRO A 324 -13.52 1.79 16.75
CA PRO A 324 -14.21 0.94 15.75
C PRO A 324 -13.92 1.32 14.29
N ASP A 325 -13.71 2.61 14.03
CA ASP A 325 -13.52 3.13 12.67
C ASP A 325 -12.04 3.24 12.26
N GLN A 326 -11.13 2.87 13.15
CA GLN A 326 -9.69 2.99 12.90
C GLN A 326 -9.16 1.69 12.27
N PRO A 327 -8.38 1.79 11.17
CA PRO A 327 -7.74 0.61 10.61
C PRO A 327 -6.61 0.09 11.49
N ASN A 328 -6.26 -1.17 11.28
CA ASN A 328 -5.22 -1.87 12.03
C ASN A 328 -4.24 -2.54 11.07
N MET A 329 -2.97 -2.37 11.35
CA MET A 329 -1.89 -3.03 10.63
C MET A 329 -1.30 -4.13 11.51
N ILE A 330 -1.10 -5.32 10.92
CA ILE A 330 -0.36 -6.41 11.56
C ILE A 330 0.89 -6.65 10.75
N ILE A 331 2.04 -6.73 11.40
CA ILE A 331 3.31 -7.10 10.77
C ILE A 331 3.84 -8.33 11.48
N LEU A 332 3.91 -9.45 10.74
CA LEU A 332 4.52 -10.70 11.21
C LEU A 332 5.94 -10.78 10.66
N LEU A 333 6.93 -10.92 11.54
CA LEU A 333 8.30 -11.22 11.17
C LEU A 333 8.66 -12.63 11.59
N THR A 334 9.08 -13.45 10.65
CA THR A 334 9.43 -14.85 10.89
C THR A 334 10.60 -15.29 10.01
N ASP A 335 11.34 -16.32 10.45
CA ASP A 335 12.41 -16.94 9.68
C ASP A 335 12.18 -18.43 9.44
N GLY A 336 11.01 -18.94 9.83
CA GLY A 336 10.75 -20.36 9.85
C GLY A 336 9.44 -20.79 9.23
N ILE A 337 9.27 -22.12 9.27
CA ILE A 337 8.04 -22.79 8.88
C ILE A 337 7.21 -22.96 10.15
N PRO A 338 5.87 -22.60 10.11
CA PRO A 338 5.05 -22.78 11.31
C PRO A 338 4.95 -24.25 11.71
N THR A 339 5.10 -24.53 13.01
CA THR A 339 4.88 -25.86 13.58
C THR A 339 3.39 -26.17 13.71
N ASP A 340 2.54 -25.16 13.71
CA ASP A 340 1.08 -25.22 13.77
C ASP A 340 0.44 -24.60 12.50
N GLY A 341 0.92 -25.04 11.33
CA GLY A 341 0.56 -24.44 10.03
C GLY A 341 -0.93 -24.38 9.74
N ASP A 342 -1.71 -25.39 10.10
CA ASP A 342 -3.15 -25.40 9.91
C ASP A 342 -3.84 -24.34 10.79
N ALA A 343 -3.44 -24.23 12.05
CA ALA A 343 -3.93 -23.20 12.96
C ALA A 343 -3.56 -21.79 12.47
N PHE A 344 -2.34 -21.62 11.99
CA PHE A 344 -1.90 -20.37 11.39
C PHE A 344 -2.80 -19.95 10.23
N PHE A 345 -3.01 -20.84 9.26
CA PHE A 345 -3.81 -20.53 8.09
C PHE A 345 -5.29 -20.28 8.41
N ASN A 346 -5.84 -20.98 9.37
CA ASN A 346 -7.20 -20.74 9.85
C ASN A 346 -7.35 -19.34 10.45
N GLU A 347 -6.36 -18.88 11.22
CA GLU A 347 -6.36 -17.51 11.77
C GLU A 347 -6.20 -16.46 10.66
N ILE A 348 -5.36 -16.72 9.65
CA ILE A 348 -5.23 -15.84 8.49
C ILE A 348 -6.55 -15.69 7.74
N LYS A 349 -7.30 -16.79 7.55
CA LYS A 349 -8.63 -16.73 6.92
C LYS A 349 -9.60 -15.86 7.70
N ARG A 350 -9.58 -15.95 9.02
CA ARG A 350 -10.42 -15.09 9.89
C ARG A 350 -10.06 -13.62 9.73
N PHE A 351 -8.78 -13.28 9.71
CA PHE A 351 -8.33 -11.91 9.46
C PHE A 351 -8.74 -11.40 8.07
N SER A 352 -8.71 -12.26 7.07
CA SER A 352 -9.06 -11.90 5.69
C SER A 352 -10.51 -11.42 5.52
N GLU A 353 -11.39 -11.80 6.44
CA GLU A 353 -12.78 -11.37 6.46
C GLU A 353 -12.99 -9.99 7.10
N ASN A 354 -11.96 -9.42 7.72
CA ASN A 354 -12.03 -8.13 8.40
C ASN A 354 -11.48 -7.01 7.49
N PRO A 355 -12.36 -6.11 6.98
CA PRO A 355 -11.93 -5.05 6.06
C PRO A 355 -11.07 -3.97 6.71
N ASN A 356 -11.03 -3.92 8.05
CA ASN A 356 -10.24 -2.94 8.81
C ASN A 356 -8.85 -3.45 9.22
N VAL A 357 -8.42 -4.57 8.65
CA VAL A 357 -7.11 -5.19 8.94
C VAL A 357 -6.30 -5.37 7.68
N VAL A 358 -5.04 -5.03 7.75
CA VAL A 358 -4.04 -5.32 6.71
C VAL A 358 -2.88 -6.05 7.35
N ILE A 359 -2.47 -7.20 6.78
CA ILE A 359 -1.35 -7.99 7.29
C ILE A 359 -0.19 -7.97 6.31
N TYR A 360 0.96 -7.51 6.80
CA TYR A 360 2.24 -7.63 6.12
C TYR A 360 3.06 -8.73 6.78
N ILE A 361 3.86 -9.44 6.00
CA ILE A 361 4.74 -10.48 6.52
C ILE A 361 6.17 -10.21 6.03
N VAL A 362 7.12 -10.28 6.94
CA VAL A 362 8.55 -10.12 6.67
C VAL A 362 9.26 -11.44 6.92
N GLY A 363 9.99 -11.92 5.92
CA GLY A 363 10.76 -13.16 6.00
C GLY A 363 12.24 -12.90 6.12
N LEU A 364 12.88 -13.57 7.10
CA LEU A 364 14.32 -13.64 7.25
C LEU A 364 14.76 -15.09 7.08
N GLY A 365 15.98 -15.32 6.61
CA GLY A 365 16.48 -16.68 6.44
C GLY A 365 15.71 -17.49 5.40
N ASN A 366 15.17 -18.65 5.78
CA ASN A 366 14.45 -19.56 4.90
C ASN A 366 13.04 -19.89 5.41
N PRO A 367 12.12 -18.94 5.42
CA PRO A 367 10.74 -19.20 5.77
C PRO A 367 10.01 -19.95 4.65
N ASP A 368 8.78 -20.37 4.90
CA ASP A 368 7.89 -20.89 3.86
C ASP A 368 7.36 -19.73 3.01
N ASP A 369 8.12 -19.36 1.98
CA ASP A 369 7.85 -18.17 1.15
C ASP A 369 6.47 -18.22 0.50
N GLU A 370 6.06 -19.36 -0.03
CA GLU A 370 4.79 -19.53 -0.70
C GLU A 370 3.60 -19.33 0.27
N LEU A 371 3.67 -19.96 1.43
CA LEU A 371 2.65 -19.81 2.47
C LEU A 371 2.58 -18.37 2.98
N MET A 372 3.72 -17.73 3.22
CA MET A 372 3.78 -16.36 3.73
C MET A 372 3.25 -15.37 2.70
N ALA A 373 3.61 -15.51 1.44
CA ALA A 373 3.11 -14.64 0.37
C ALA A 373 1.59 -14.78 0.20
N ARG A 374 1.07 -16.00 0.24
CA ARG A 374 -0.37 -16.27 0.14
C ARG A 374 -1.13 -15.68 1.33
N ALA A 375 -0.62 -15.87 2.54
CA ALA A 375 -1.24 -15.33 3.75
C ALA A 375 -1.32 -13.79 3.73
N ALA A 376 -0.23 -13.11 3.41
CA ALA A 376 -0.19 -11.65 3.32
C ALA A 376 -1.14 -11.12 2.23
N THR A 377 -1.14 -11.74 1.05
CA THR A 377 -2.02 -11.36 -0.07
C THR A 377 -3.49 -11.50 0.31
N LEU A 378 -3.88 -12.57 1.00
CA LEU A 378 -5.26 -12.77 1.46
C LEU A 378 -5.73 -11.64 2.38
N CYS A 379 -4.83 -11.01 3.12
CA CYS A 379 -5.15 -9.97 4.10
C CYS A 379 -4.82 -8.56 3.63
N GLY A 380 -4.67 -8.35 2.31
CA GLY A 380 -4.50 -7.03 1.71
C GLY A 380 -3.12 -6.41 1.88
N GLY A 381 -2.14 -7.15 2.36
CA GLY A 381 -0.76 -6.74 2.49
C GLY A 381 0.16 -7.41 1.48
N GLU A 382 1.42 -7.48 1.83
CA GLU A 382 2.44 -8.13 1.00
C GLU A 382 3.47 -8.87 1.85
N TYR A 383 4.17 -9.81 1.23
CA TYR A 383 5.29 -10.51 1.81
C TYR A 383 6.59 -9.87 1.33
N PHE A 384 7.48 -9.53 2.28
CA PHE A 384 8.73 -8.85 2.01
C PHE A 384 9.92 -9.64 2.57
N LYS A 385 10.95 -9.85 1.74
CA LYS A 385 12.22 -10.43 2.16
C LYS A 385 13.31 -9.39 2.01
N PRO A 386 13.78 -8.78 3.12
CA PRO A 386 14.90 -7.84 3.06
C PRO A 386 16.21 -8.55 2.74
N GLU A 387 17.05 -7.91 1.96
CA GLU A 387 18.39 -8.42 1.63
C GLU A 387 19.40 -8.12 2.73
N ASP A 388 19.18 -7.07 3.51
CA ASP A 388 20.05 -6.61 4.59
C ASP A 388 19.28 -5.86 5.68
N ALA A 389 19.97 -5.47 6.74
CA ALA A 389 19.37 -4.72 7.85
C ALA A 389 18.88 -3.34 7.39
N GLY A 390 19.56 -2.69 6.47
CA GLY A 390 19.14 -1.39 5.93
C GLY A 390 17.77 -1.44 5.28
N GLU A 391 17.55 -2.41 4.39
CA GLU A 391 16.23 -2.64 3.76
C GLU A 391 15.14 -2.94 4.79
N LEU A 392 15.45 -3.79 5.77
CA LEU A 392 14.51 -4.12 6.84
C LEU A 392 14.05 -2.88 7.60
N LEU A 393 14.98 -2.05 8.02
CA LEU A 393 14.70 -0.85 8.81
C LEU A 393 13.95 0.21 8.00
N ILE A 394 14.32 0.43 6.75
CA ILE A 394 13.61 1.35 5.84
C ILE A 394 12.18 0.91 5.67
N TRP A 395 11.96 -0.40 5.47
CA TRP A 395 10.63 -0.95 5.29
C TRP A 395 9.75 -0.73 6.54
N TYR A 396 10.24 -1.05 7.74
CA TYR A 396 9.50 -0.83 8.99
C TYR A 396 9.20 0.65 9.23
N SER A 397 10.17 1.53 9.00
CA SER A 397 9.97 2.97 9.13
C SER A 397 8.84 3.47 8.21
N LYS A 398 8.84 3.01 6.97
CA LYS A 398 7.81 3.35 5.99
C LYS A 398 6.44 2.81 6.39
N ARG A 399 6.36 1.56 6.85
CA ARG A 399 5.08 0.95 7.28
C ARG A 399 4.51 1.61 8.53
N ALA A 400 5.33 2.18 9.40
CA ALA A 400 4.84 2.94 10.55
C ALA A 400 4.06 4.19 10.15
N ARG A 401 4.30 4.72 8.95
CA ARG A 401 3.71 5.97 8.45
C ARG A 401 2.62 5.75 7.42
N ASP A 402 2.74 4.73 6.58
CA ASP A 402 1.90 4.54 5.40
C ASP A 402 1.15 3.22 5.46
N LEU A 403 -0.17 3.31 5.38
CA LEU A 403 -1.04 2.14 5.28
C LEU A 403 -1.48 1.96 3.83
N THR A 404 -0.94 0.96 3.17
CA THR A 404 -1.27 0.59 1.79
C THR A 404 -1.99 -0.75 1.76
N VAL A 405 -3.11 -0.82 1.07
CA VAL A 405 -3.87 -2.05 0.88
C VAL A 405 -3.66 -2.56 -0.54
N LYS A 406 -3.14 -3.78 -0.66
CA LYS A 406 -3.01 -4.47 -1.93
C LYS A 406 -4.25 -5.31 -2.17
N LEU A 407 -4.95 -5.05 -3.25
CA LEU A 407 -6.19 -5.73 -3.57
C LEU A 407 -5.92 -7.09 -4.20
N LYS A 408 -6.71 -8.09 -3.82
CA LYS A 408 -6.61 -9.44 -4.38
C LYS A 408 -6.87 -9.42 -5.89
N ALA A 409 -6.03 -10.12 -6.66
CA ALA A 409 -6.36 -10.54 -8.00
C ALA A 409 -7.31 -11.74 -7.86
N HIS A 410 -8.57 -11.56 -8.23
CA HIS A 410 -9.65 -12.56 -8.25
C HIS A 410 -9.89 -13.42 -7.00
N LYS A 411 -11.15 -13.55 -6.61
CA LYS A 411 -11.62 -14.64 -5.76
C LYS A 411 -11.53 -15.93 -6.58
N GLU A 412 -10.59 -16.83 -6.23
CA GLU A 412 -10.70 -18.23 -6.60
C GLU A 412 -11.83 -18.88 -5.81
#